data_4046c6f2001ef773bc74d55b819ae4ae
#
_entry.id   4046c6f2001ef773bc74d55b819ae4ae
#
_cell.length_a   1.000
_cell.length_b   1.000
_cell.length_c   1.000
_cell.angle_alpha   90.00
_cell.angle_beta   90.00
_cell.angle_gamma   90.00
#
_symmetry.space_group_name_H-M   'P 1'
#
loop_
_entity.id
_entity.type
_entity.pdbx_description
1 polymer ?
#
loop_
_entity_poly.entity_id
_entity_poly.type
_entity_poly.pdbx_seq_one_letter_code
_entity_poly.pdbx_strand_id
1 'polypeptide(L)'
;MPDKQDVEVIIRQAEVGDARAILGMLSQIRQESPYVVLADNADDVDAQVTISEQYDQHPHALMLVSEVDGQLVGFATVQPQGLPAQAHVAEIGVCLIAEYWGYGIGSLLMETMLDFAQGVGLRVLHLEVIADNLPAIGLYKKFDFQERGRLTQRVARGGRYYDTILMEHVLKDSDQ
;
A
#
# COMPACT_ATOMS: atom_id res chain seq x y z
N MET A 1 -10.66 -3.37 -25.55
CA MET A 1 -9.91 -3.59 -24.31
C MET A 1 -8.69 -4.43 -24.68
N PRO A 2 -7.49 -4.02 -24.29
CA PRO A 2 -6.35 -4.90 -24.46
C PRO A 2 -6.60 -6.20 -23.70
N ASP A 3 -6.16 -7.30 -24.28
CA ASP A 3 -6.26 -8.61 -23.65
C ASP A 3 -5.47 -8.53 -22.32
N LYS A 4 -6.00 -9.10 -21.23
CA LYS A 4 -5.37 -9.02 -19.89
C LYS A 4 -3.92 -9.53 -19.85
N GLN A 5 -3.47 -10.18 -20.91
CA GLN A 5 -2.12 -10.76 -21.03
C GLN A 5 -1.06 -9.81 -21.62
N ASP A 6 -1.47 -8.66 -22.17
CA ASP A 6 -0.55 -7.79 -22.94
C ASP A 6 -0.33 -6.41 -22.28
N VAL A 7 -0.68 -6.25 -20.99
CA VAL A 7 -0.46 -4.98 -20.29
C VAL A 7 0.93 -4.96 -19.69
N GLU A 8 1.79 -4.08 -20.19
CA GLU A 8 3.09 -3.82 -19.59
C GLU A 8 2.94 -2.98 -18.33
N VAL A 9 3.38 -3.51 -17.21
CA VAL A 9 3.34 -2.85 -15.91
C VAL A 9 4.75 -2.54 -15.45
N ILE A 10 5.00 -1.28 -15.11
CA ILE A 10 6.26 -0.84 -14.51
C ILE A 10 6.02 -0.62 -13.02
N ILE A 11 6.76 -1.34 -12.18
CA ILE A 11 6.82 -1.08 -10.73
C ILE A 11 8.11 -0.32 -10.46
N ARG A 12 8.00 0.84 -9.86
CA ARG A 12 9.16 1.66 -9.53
C ARG A 12 8.97 2.44 -8.23
N GLN A 13 10.06 2.89 -7.67
CA GLN A 13 10.02 3.84 -6.55
C GLN A 13 9.39 5.15 -7.03
N ALA A 14 8.54 5.74 -6.18
CA ALA A 14 7.97 7.04 -6.43
C ALA A 14 9.06 8.12 -6.34
N GLU A 15 8.98 9.09 -7.22
CA GLU A 15 9.86 10.26 -7.25
C GLU A 15 9.10 11.50 -6.78
N VAL A 16 9.82 12.52 -6.32
CA VAL A 16 9.22 13.80 -5.89
C VAL A 16 8.35 14.42 -7.00
N GLY A 17 8.77 14.27 -8.26
CA GLY A 17 8.02 14.73 -9.43
C GLY A 17 6.67 14.02 -9.66
N ASP A 18 6.43 12.88 -9.02
CA ASP A 18 5.16 12.15 -9.11
C ASP A 18 4.05 12.74 -8.21
N ALA A 19 4.34 13.68 -7.34
CA ALA A 19 3.43 14.12 -6.29
C ALA A 19 2.03 14.47 -6.80
N ARG A 20 1.92 15.24 -7.87
CA ARG A 20 0.63 15.61 -8.45
C ARG A 20 -0.11 14.40 -9.04
N ALA A 21 0.60 13.53 -9.74
CA ALA A 21 0.03 12.31 -10.32
C ALA A 21 -0.43 11.33 -9.23
N ILE A 22 0.34 11.19 -8.14
CA ILE A 22 -0.05 10.39 -6.97
C ILE A 22 -1.35 10.92 -6.37
N LEU A 23 -1.45 12.22 -6.12
CA LEU A 23 -2.67 12.81 -5.55
C LEU A 23 -3.89 12.60 -6.45
N GLY A 24 -3.75 12.77 -7.76
CA GLY A 24 -4.82 12.51 -8.73
C GLY A 24 -5.27 11.04 -8.70
N MET A 25 -4.34 10.11 -8.68
CA MET A 25 -4.61 8.67 -8.57
C MET A 25 -5.30 8.33 -7.25
N LEU A 26 -4.81 8.81 -6.12
CA LEU A 26 -5.40 8.57 -4.80
C LEU A 26 -6.81 9.17 -4.68
N SER A 27 -7.06 10.33 -5.28
CA SER A 27 -8.40 10.92 -5.36
C SER A 27 -9.37 10.04 -6.13
N GLN A 28 -8.94 9.50 -7.27
CA GLN A 28 -9.74 8.55 -8.06
C GLN A 28 -10.03 7.28 -7.26
N ILE A 29 -9.03 6.66 -6.66
CA ILE A 29 -9.19 5.44 -5.85
C ILE A 29 -10.19 5.66 -4.71
N ARG A 30 -10.14 6.82 -4.06
CA ARG A 30 -11.07 7.19 -2.99
C ARG A 30 -12.53 7.27 -3.45
N GLN A 31 -12.75 7.76 -4.67
CA GLN A 31 -14.09 7.83 -5.27
C GLN A 31 -14.62 6.45 -5.70
N GLU A 32 -13.73 5.56 -6.10
CA GLU A 32 -14.08 4.22 -6.60
C GLU A 32 -14.36 3.21 -5.50
N SER A 33 -13.76 3.38 -4.31
CA SER A 33 -13.84 2.39 -3.24
C SER A 33 -14.12 3.01 -1.87
N PRO A 34 -15.15 2.52 -1.15
CA PRO A 34 -15.40 2.93 0.23
C PRO A 34 -14.40 2.31 1.22
N TYR A 35 -13.58 1.36 0.78
CA TYR A 35 -12.70 0.58 1.63
C TYR A 35 -11.28 1.13 1.74
N VAL A 36 -10.94 2.16 0.98
CA VAL A 36 -9.63 2.78 1.03
C VAL A 36 -9.66 3.98 1.97
N VAL A 37 -8.90 3.92 3.03
CA VAL A 37 -8.76 5.00 4.02
C VAL A 37 -7.44 5.70 3.75
N LEU A 38 -7.52 6.94 3.28
CA LEU A 38 -6.38 7.78 2.97
C LEU A 38 -6.51 9.12 3.70
N ALA A 39 -5.37 9.73 3.99
CA ALA A 39 -5.36 11.08 4.56
C ALA A 39 -6.06 12.08 3.62
N ASP A 40 -6.75 13.06 4.19
CA ASP A 40 -7.48 14.07 3.44
C ASP A 40 -6.56 15.26 3.06
N ASN A 41 -5.58 14.98 2.22
CA ASN A 41 -4.66 15.98 1.66
C ASN A 41 -4.70 15.99 0.11
N ALA A 42 -5.87 15.72 -0.43
CA ALA A 42 -6.10 15.40 -1.84
C ALA A 42 -5.56 16.42 -2.84
N ASP A 43 -5.39 17.67 -2.43
CA ASP A 43 -4.97 18.77 -3.32
C ASP A 43 -3.65 19.43 -2.88
N ASP A 44 -3.03 18.95 -1.80
CA ASP A 44 -1.81 19.54 -1.26
C ASP A 44 -0.56 18.87 -1.84
N VAL A 45 -0.12 19.37 -2.98
CA VAL A 45 1.09 18.88 -3.68
C VAL A 45 2.34 19.06 -2.83
N ASP A 46 2.47 20.18 -2.10
CA ASP A 46 3.64 20.44 -1.27
C ASP A 46 3.72 19.47 -0.09
N ALA A 47 2.58 19.13 0.51
CA ALA A 47 2.51 18.08 1.52
C ALA A 47 2.92 16.71 0.96
N GLN A 48 2.48 16.37 -0.23
CA GLN A 48 2.87 15.10 -0.88
C GLN A 48 4.36 15.07 -1.22
N VAL A 49 4.92 16.17 -1.70
CA VAL A 49 6.38 16.31 -1.92
C VAL A 49 7.13 16.04 -0.62
N THR A 50 6.73 16.68 0.46
CA THR A 50 7.36 16.50 1.78
C THR A 50 7.29 15.04 2.24
N ILE A 51 6.15 14.38 2.06
CA ILE A 51 6.00 12.95 2.39
C ILE A 51 6.94 12.11 1.55
N SER A 52 7.03 12.34 0.24
CA SER A 52 7.92 11.62 -0.65
C SER A 52 9.39 11.77 -0.25
N GLU A 53 9.82 12.98 0.11
CA GLU A 53 11.16 13.26 0.61
C GLU A 53 11.47 12.51 1.92
N GLN A 54 10.49 12.45 2.84
CA GLN A 54 10.64 11.70 4.09
C GLN A 54 10.84 10.21 3.85
N TYR A 55 10.10 9.63 2.89
CA TYR A 55 10.29 8.23 2.48
C TYR A 55 11.67 8.00 1.88
N ASP A 56 12.14 8.88 1.01
CA ASP A 56 13.46 8.78 0.37
C ASP A 56 14.62 8.84 1.38
N GLN A 57 14.45 9.60 2.45
CA GLN A 57 15.47 9.78 3.48
C GLN A 57 15.51 8.67 4.53
N HIS A 58 14.46 7.85 4.63
CA HIS A 58 14.38 6.82 5.66
C HIS A 58 14.79 5.45 5.10
N PRO A 59 15.79 4.75 5.68
CA PRO A 59 16.34 3.51 5.13
C PRO A 59 15.35 2.33 5.12
N HIS A 60 14.32 2.38 5.96
CA HIS A 60 13.30 1.33 6.06
C HIS A 60 11.97 1.72 5.42
N ALA A 61 11.87 2.89 4.81
CA ALA A 61 10.66 3.36 4.13
C ALA A 61 10.74 3.09 2.63
N LEU A 62 9.62 2.75 2.03
CA LEU A 62 9.49 2.57 0.60
C LEU A 62 8.15 3.11 0.13
N MET A 63 8.18 3.89 -0.94
CA MET A 63 6.98 4.34 -1.64
C MET A 63 7.09 3.89 -3.09
N LEU A 64 6.15 3.04 -3.51
CA LEU A 64 6.09 2.49 -4.86
C LEU A 64 4.90 3.04 -5.63
N VAL A 65 5.09 3.18 -6.91
CA VAL A 65 4.02 3.38 -7.88
C VAL A 65 4.05 2.28 -8.93
N SER A 66 2.89 1.91 -9.43
CA SER A 66 2.76 1.11 -10.63
C SER A 66 2.25 1.97 -11.77
N GLU A 67 2.85 1.78 -12.94
CA GLU A 67 2.59 2.58 -14.13
C GLU A 67 2.20 1.67 -15.29
N VAL A 68 1.17 2.07 -16.02
CA VAL A 68 0.70 1.44 -17.26
C VAL A 68 0.53 2.54 -18.30
N ASP A 69 1.19 2.40 -19.43
CA ASP A 69 1.15 3.38 -20.53
C ASP A 69 1.41 4.83 -20.08
N GLY A 70 2.34 5.03 -19.16
CA GLY A 70 2.71 6.35 -18.63
C GLY A 70 1.76 6.91 -17.58
N GLN A 71 0.72 6.18 -17.19
CA GLN A 71 -0.25 6.56 -16.15
C GLN A 71 0.01 5.81 -14.84
N LEU A 72 0.01 6.51 -13.73
CA LEU A 72 0.05 5.87 -12.41
C LEU A 72 -1.30 5.22 -12.11
N VAL A 73 -1.27 3.93 -11.80
CA VAL A 73 -2.46 3.12 -11.58
C VAL A 73 -2.50 2.43 -10.22
N GLY A 74 -1.39 2.41 -9.50
CA GLY A 74 -1.29 1.79 -8.20
C GLY A 74 -0.24 2.45 -7.33
N PHE A 75 -0.40 2.25 -6.03
CA PHE A 75 0.41 2.86 -4.98
C PHE A 75 0.61 1.89 -3.84
N ALA A 76 1.84 1.79 -3.35
CA ALA A 76 2.16 0.96 -2.22
C ALA A 76 3.21 1.62 -1.33
N THR A 77 3.10 1.42 -0.03
CA THR A 77 4.02 2.00 0.96
C THR A 77 4.47 0.96 1.97
N VAL A 78 5.73 1.06 2.37
CA VAL A 78 6.28 0.48 3.59
C VAL A 78 6.64 1.63 4.49
N GLN A 79 5.91 1.79 5.60
CA GLN A 79 6.08 2.89 6.54
C GLN A 79 6.62 2.37 7.87
N PRO A 80 7.87 2.70 8.25
CA PRO A 80 8.44 2.28 9.51
C PRO A 80 7.74 2.95 10.69
N GLN A 81 7.80 2.28 11.84
CA GLN A 81 7.34 2.86 13.11
C GLN A 81 8.33 3.94 13.57
N GLY A 82 7.83 5.00 14.22
CA GLY A 82 8.65 6.15 14.61
C GLY A 82 9.54 5.96 15.84
N LEU A 83 9.45 4.81 16.53
CA LEU A 83 10.19 4.55 17.76
C LEU A 83 11.41 3.63 17.51
N PRO A 84 12.60 3.95 18.05
CA PRO A 84 13.79 3.12 17.89
C PRO A 84 13.58 1.66 18.32
N ALA A 85 12.82 1.41 19.38
CA ALA A 85 12.50 0.06 19.85
C ALA A 85 11.62 -0.74 18.88
N GLN A 86 11.02 -0.10 17.89
CA GLN A 86 10.17 -0.69 16.85
C GLN A 86 10.75 -0.51 15.45
N ALA A 87 12.05 -0.24 15.34
CA ALA A 87 12.71 -0.01 14.06
C ALA A 87 12.66 -1.20 13.09
N HIS A 88 12.37 -2.40 13.60
CA HIS A 88 12.22 -3.64 12.84
C HIS A 88 10.77 -3.89 12.36
N VAL A 89 9.85 -2.98 12.63
CA VAL A 89 8.43 -3.10 12.31
C VAL A 89 8.02 -2.00 11.33
N ALA A 90 7.22 -2.37 10.33
CA ALA A 90 6.66 -1.39 9.41
C ALA A 90 5.19 -1.72 9.07
N GLU A 91 4.43 -0.67 8.82
CA GLU A 91 3.08 -0.77 8.28
C GLU A 91 3.12 -0.75 6.76
N ILE A 92 2.31 -1.57 6.11
CA ILE A 92 2.17 -1.56 4.66
C ILE A 92 0.80 -1.08 4.22
N GLY A 93 0.76 -0.49 3.03
CA GLY A 93 -0.47 -0.12 2.35
C GLY A 93 -0.37 -0.41 0.86
N VAL A 94 -1.47 -0.84 0.25
CA VAL A 94 -1.59 -1.08 -1.20
C VAL A 94 -2.94 -0.59 -1.67
N CYS A 95 -2.96 0.14 -2.76
CA CYS A 95 -4.20 0.50 -3.44
C CYS A 95 -4.00 0.60 -4.96
N LEU A 96 -5.08 0.38 -5.70
CA LEU A 96 -5.12 0.32 -7.16
C LEU A 96 -6.38 0.99 -7.70
N ILE A 97 -6.26 1.65 -8.85
CA ILE A 97 -7.41 2.08 -9.63
C ILE A 97 -8.23 0.85 -10.04
N ALA A 98 -9.56 0.91 -9.90
CA ALA A 98 -10.45 -0.24 -10.08
C ALA A 98 -10.35 -0.88 -11.48
N GLU A 99 -10.12 -0.08 -12.51
CA GLU A 99 -9.93 -0.56 -13.90
C GLU A 99 -8.80 -1.58 -14.02
N TYR A 100 -7.79 -1.49 -13.15
CA TYR A 100 -6.61 -2.35 -13.18
C TYR A 100 -6.65 -3.51 -12.18
N TRP A 101 -7.79 -3.76 -11.55
CA TRP A 101 -7.95 -4.95 -10.71
C TRP A 101 -7.95 -6.23 -11.56
N GLY A 102 -7.37 -7.28 -11.01
CA GLY A 102 -7.30 -8.58 -11.67
C GLY A 102 -6.20 -8.74 -12.73
N TYR A 103 -5.29 -7.77 -12.85
CA TYR A 103 -4.10 -7.86 -13.71
C TYR A 103 -2.84 -8.37 -12.99
N GLY A 104 -2.94 -8.68 -11.70
CA GLY A 104 -1.79 -9.11 -10.90
C GLY A 104 -0.90 -7.99 -10.38
N ILE A 105 -1.26 -6.73 -10.57
CA ILE A 105 -0.46 -5.56 -10.16
C ILE A 105 -0.30 -5.52 -8.63
N GLY A 106 -1.36 -5.80 -7.89
CA GLY A 106 -1.29 -5.88 -6.43
C GLY A 106 -0.28 -6.91 -5.95
N SER A 107 -0.21 -8.08 -6.61
CA SER A 107 0.78 -9.11 -6.31
C SER A 107 2.21 -8.64 -6.60
N LEU A 108 2.44 -7.95 -7.71
CA LEU A 108 3.76 -7.39 -8.03
C LEU A 108 4.19 -6.34 -7.01
N LEU A 109 3.29 -5.47 -6.57
CA LEU A 109 3.57 -4.49 -5.51
C LEU A 109 3.89 -5.18 -4.19
N MET A 110 3.14 -6.22 -3.82
CA MET A 110 3.40 -7.01 -2.61
C MET A 110 4.77 -7.70 -2.66
N GLU A 111 5.10 -8.35 -3.76
CA GLU A 111 6.41 -9.00 -3.95
C GLU A 111 7.55 -8.00 -3.78
N THR A 112 7.44 -6.84 -4.41
CA THR A 112 8.46 -5.78 -4.34
C THR A 112 8.63 -5.24 -2.92
N MET A 113 7.53 -5.04 -2.19
CA MET A 113 7.58 -4.60 -0.79
C MET A 113 8.21 -5.64 0.13
N LEU A 114 7.87 -6.92 -0.06
CA LEU A 114 8.43 -8.02 0.74
C LEU A 114 9.93 -8.18 0.49
N ASP A 115 10.37 -8.12 -0.76
CA ASP A 115 11.79 -8.18 -1.12
C ASP A 115 12.56 -7.01 -0.50
N PHE A 116 12.01 -5.81 -0.57
CA PHE A 116 12.60 -4.64 0.09
C PHE A 116 12.71 -4.83 1.60
N ALA A 117 11.61 -5.21 2.25
CA ALA A 117 11.56 -5.40 3.69
C ALA A 117 12.56 -6.44 4.18
N GLN A 118 12.68 -7.55 3.46
CA GLN A 118 13.67 -8.59 3.72
C GLN A 118 15.10 -8.05 3.56
N GLY A 119 15.34 -7.28 2.50
CA GLY A 119 16.66 -6.72 2.17
C GLY A 119 17.16 -5.69 3.18
N VAL A 120 16.28 -4.91 3.80
CA VAL A 120 16.65 -3.90 4.81
C VAL A 120 16.57 -4.41 6.25
N GLY A 121 16.23 -5.68 6.46
CA GLY A 121 16.22 -6.32 7.78
C GLY A 121 14.98 -6.03 8.64
N LEU A 122 13.86 -5.64 8.03
CA LEU A 122 12.58 -5.58 8.74
C LEU A 122 12.16 -7.00 9.17
N ARG A 123 11.53 -7.13 10.32
CA ARG A 123 11.10 -8.41 10.87
C ARG A 123 9.60 -8.63 10.83
N VAL A 124 8.82 -7.56 10.97
CA VAL A 124 7.36 -7.63 11.01
C VAL A 124 6.77 -6.56 10.11
N LEU A 125 5.88 -6.98 9.23
CA LEU A 125 5.00 -6.10 8.47
C LEU A 125 3.57 -6.29 8.99
N HIS A 126 2.86 -5.19 9.15
CA HIS A 126 1.47 -5.21 9.58
C HIS A 126 0.60 -4.27 8.75
N LEU A 127 -0.69 -4.45 8.85
CA LEU A 127 -1.69 -3.61 8.20
C LEU A 127 -3.01 -3.66 8.95
N GLU A 128 -3.84 -2.66 8.70
CA GLU A 128 -5.23 -2.63 9.08
C GLU A 128 -6.08 -2.50 7.82
N VAL A 129 -7.06 -3.35 7.66
CA VAL A 129 -7.92 -3.42 6.48
C VAL A 129 -9.38 -3.46 6.88
N ILE A 130 -10.25 -2.77 6.12
CA ILE A 130 -11.70 -2.86 6.35
C ILE A 130 -12.16 -4.31 6.17
N ALA A 131 -12.92 -4.83 7.13
CA ALA A 131 -13.34 -6.23 7.18
C ALA A 131 -14.13 -6.69 5.95
N ASP A 132 -14.84 -5.78 5.30
CA ASP A 132 -15.63 -6.04 4.10
C ASP A 132 -14.78 -6.05 2.80
N ASN A 133 -13.52 -5.61 2.87
CA ASN A 133 -12.61 -5.56 1.72
C ASN A 133 -12.00 -6.94 1.45
N LEU A 134 -12.83 -7.86 0.97
CA LEU A 134 -12.43 -9.25 0.74
C LEU A 134 -11.33 -9.41 -0.31
N PRO A 135 -11.31 -8.67 -1.43
CA PRO A 135 -10.21 -8.75 -2.39
C PRO A 135 -8.84 -8.39 -1.78
N ALA A 136 -8.77 -7.34 -0.97
CA ALA A 136 -7.53 -6.94 -0.30
C ALA A 136 -7.10 -7.99 0.73
N ILE A 137 -8.01 -8.47 1.55
CA ILE A 137 -7.74 -9.54 2.53
C ILE A 137 -7.22 -10.79 1.82
N GLY A 138 -7.82 -11.18 0.70
CA GLY A 138 -7.36 -12.31 -0.11
C GLY A 138 -5.94 -12.11 -0.64
N LEU A 139 -5.61 -10.92 -1.11
CA LEU A 139 -4.26 -10.56 -1.54
C LEU A 139 -3.25 -10.71 -0.38
N TYR A 140 -3.55 -10.16 0.79
CA TYR A 140 -2.68 -10.24 1.95
C TYR A 140 -2.48 -11.69 2.42
N LYS A 141 -3.53 -12.49 2.46
CA LYS A 141 -3.45 -13.93 2.79
C LYS A 141 -2.57 -14.70 1.82
N LYS A 142 -2.63 -14.38 0.53
CA LYS A 142 -1.77 -14.98 -0.51
C LYS A 142 -0.28 -14.78 -0.20
N PHE A 143 0.08 -13.67 0.46
CA PHE A 143 1.44 -13.34 0.87
C PHE A 143 1.73 -13.64 2.34
N ASP A 144 1.01 -14.60 2.92
CA ASP A 144 1.21 -15.11 4.28
C ASP A 144 0.96 -14.10 5.40
N PHE A 145 0.19 -13.06 5.14
CA PHE A 145 -0.35 -12.21 6.21
C PHE A 145 -1.45 -12.97 6.95
N GLN A 146 -1.35 -12.99 8.27
CA GLN A 146 -2.29 -13.67 9.15
C GLN A 146 -3.15 -12.65 9.90
N GLU A 147 -4.44 -12.97 10.02
CA GLU A 147 -5.36 -12.19 10.82
C GLU A 147 -5.02 -12.33 12.31
N ARG A 148 -4.87 -11.20 13.02
CA ARG A 148 -4.51 -11.16 14.43
C ARG A 148 -5.57 -10.55 15.32
N GLY A 149 -6.51 -9.83 14.75
CA GLY A 149 -7.58 -9.22 15.54
C GLY A 149 -8.58 -8.49 14.68
N ARG A 150 -9.70 -8.15 15.32
CA ARG A 150 -10.78 -7.37 14.71
C ARG A 150 -11.09 -6.18 15.61
N LEU A 151 -11.20 -5.00 15.01
CA LEU A 151 -11.55 -3.78 15.71
C LEU A 151 -12.93 -3.31 15.26
N THR A 152 -13.74 -2.91 16.22
CA THR A 152 -15.14 -2.55 15.99
C THR A 152 -15.25 -1.10 15.52
N GLN A 153 -15.99 -0.87 14.43
CA GLN A 153 -16.42 0.45 13.96
C GLN A 153 -15.29 1.49 13.85
N ARG A 154 -14.18 1.10 13.24
CA ARG A 154 -13.00 1.95 13.11
C ARG A 154 -13.10 2.99 12.01
N VAL A 155 -13.94 2.76 11.01
CA VAL A 155 -14.08 3.66 9.86
C VAL A 155 -15.55 4.02 9.68
N ALA A 156 -15.83 5.31 9.58
CA ALA A 156 -17.16 5.83 9.25
C ALA A 156 -17.14 6.41 7.83
N ARG A 157 -18.05 5.97 6.99
CA ARG A 157 -18.18 6.46 5.63
C ARG A 157 -19.60 6.30 5.11
N GLY A 158 -20.14 7.36 4.53
CA GLY A 158 -21.50 7.34 3.95
C GLY A 158 -22.60 6.95 4.95
N GLY A 159 -22.49 7.35 6.21
CA GLY A 159 -23.43 7.01 7.28
C GLY A 159 -23.32 5.57 7.79
N ARG A 160 -22.32 4.81 7.34
CA ARG A 160 -22.04 3.44 7.78
C ARG A 160 -20.76 3.38 8.58
N TYR A 161 -20.69 2.43 9.52
CA TYR A 161 -19.51 2.11 10.30
C TYR A 161 -18.96 0.75 9.87
N TYR A 162 -17.64 0.68 9.72
CA TYR A 162 -16.94 -0.53 9.29
C TYR A 162 -15.97 -1.00 10.36
N ASP A 163 -16.00 -2.30 10.63
CA ASP A 163 -14.94 -2.95 11.40
C ASP A 163 -13.67 -3.05 10.57
N THR A 164 -12.54 -3.15 11.23
CA THR A 164 -11.26 -3.42 10.58
C THR A 164 -10.64 -4.71 11.11
N ILE A 165 -9.77 -5.29 10.31
CA ILE A 165 -8.99 -6.48 10.64
C ILE A 165 -7.52 -6.08 10.68
N LEU A 166 -6.84 -6.48 11.75
CA LEU A 166 -5.39 -6.36 11.89
C LEU A 166 -4.75 -7.62 11.31
N MET A 167 -3.79 -7.45 10.41
CA MET A 167 -3.03 -8.55 9.82
C MET A 167 -1.54 -8.28 9.95
N GLU A 168 -0.76 -9.35 10.05
CA GLU A 168 0.69 -9.26 10.11
C GLU A 168 1.37 -10.41 9.38
N HIS A 169 2.59 -10.14 8.92
CA HIS A 169 3.51 -11.10 8.35
C HIS A 169 4.86 -10.98 9.06
N VAL A 170 5.34 -12.09 9.62
CA VAL A 170 6.66 -12.17 10.23
C VAL A 170 7.65 -12.66 9.18
N LEU A 171 8.61 -11.79 8.84
CA LEU A 171 9.66 -12.11 7.88
C LEU A 171 10.65 -13.13 8.48
N LYS A 172 11.10 -14.08 7.68
CA LYS A 172 12.09 -15.06 8.11
C LYS A 172 13.46 -14.42 8.13
N ASP A 173 14.28 -14.77 9.13
CA ASP A 173 15.69 -14.42 9.14
C ASP A 173 16.40 -15.06 7.94
N SER A 174 17.32 -14.31 7.30
CA SER A 174 18.06 -14.76 6.12
C SER A 174 18.98 -15.96 6.38
N ASP A 175 19.17 -16.34 7.65
CA ASP A 175 20.09 -17.37 8.12
C ASP A 175 19.38 -18.66 8.59
N GLN A 176 18.12 -18.89 8.17
CA GLN A 176 17.42 -20.16 8.44
C GLN A 176 17.01 -20.88 7.16
#